data_389de79151a8e8bb38156c7c723c742c
#
_entry.id   389de79151a8e8bb38156c7c723c742c
#
_cell.length_a   1.000
_cell.length_b   1.000
_cell.length_c   1.000
_cell.angle_alpha   90.00
_cell.angle_beta   90.00
_cell.angle_gamma   90.00
#
_symmetry.space_group_name_H-M   'P 1'
#
loop_
_entity.id
_entity.type
_entity.pdbx_description
1 polymer ?
#
loop_
_entity_poly.entity_id
_entity_poly.type
_entity_poly.pdbx_seq_one_letter_code
_entity_poly.pdbx_strand_id
1 'polypeptide(L)'
;MRTPSIAFAAGKILWAATLLCSVSAAYARPDARAMTCAQTQALIKTGHAAVLTTGPDTYDRFVRQFGNECDWPEVPISTTIRTKDGECLVYRCEEPINLPD
;
A
#
# COMPACT_ATOMS: atom_id res chain seq x y z
N MET A 1 26.50 13.32 44.23
CA MET A 1 26.64 12.24 44.07
C MET A 1 25.53 11.46 43.58
N ARG A 2 24.62 11.11 43.94
CA ARG A 2 23.63 10.31 43.64
C ARG A 2 22.83 10.71 42.49
N THR A 3 22.89 11.81 41.99
CA THR A 3 22.14 12.27 40.88
C THR A 3 22.30 11.46 39.60
N PRO A 4 23.41 10.85 39.33
CA PRO A 4 23.59 10.15 38.05
C PRO A 4 22.62 9.03 37.82
N SER A 5 22.21 8.35 38.83
CA SER A 5 21.34 7.20 38.59
C SER A 5 19.95 7.60 38.13
N ILE A 6 19.54 8.79 38.44
CA ILE A 6 18.23 9.23 38.05
C ILE A 6 18.12 9.45 36.55
N ALA A 7 19.19 9.92 35.94
CA ALA A 7 19.19 10.19 34.51
C ALA A 7 19.03 8.94 33.68
N PHE A 8 19.54 7.83 34.13
CA PHE A 8 19.45 6.60 33.36
C PHE A 8 18.02 6.11 33.21
N ALA A 9 17.22 6.25 34.21
CA ALA A 9 15.84 5.78 34.14
C ALA A 9 15.05 6.49 33.08
N ALA A 10 15.25 7.77 32.90
CA ALA A 10 14.54 8.54 31.92
C ALA A 10 14.82 8.07 30.49
N GLY A 11 16.06 7.73 30.20
CA GLY A 11 16.43 7.29 28.88
C GLY A 11 15.77 5.99 28.48
N LYS A 12 15.66 5.07 29.42
CA LYS A 12 15.05 3.77 29.11
C LYS A 12 13.58 3.87 28.76
N ILE A 13 12.88 4.75 29.40
CA ILE A 13 11.45 4.93 29.14
C ILE A 13 11.22 5.45 27.75
N LEU A 14 12.05 6.35 27.26
CA LEU A 14 11.91 6.91 25.94
C LEU A 14 12.09 5.87 24.84
N TRP A 15 12.98 4.94 25.05
CA TRP A 15 13.19 3.89 24.06
C TRP A 15 11.95 3.05 23.84
N ALA A 16 11.29 2.65 24.89
CA ALA A 16 10.13 1.79 24.79
C ALA A 16 9.03 2.47 23.97
N ALA A 17 8.81 3.74 24.17
CA ALA A 17 7.78 4.47 23.45
C ALA A 17 8.08 4.51 21.94
N THR A 18 9.33 4.72 21.59
CA THR A 18 9.72 4.80 20.19
C THR A 18 9.49 3.48 19.46
N LEU A 19 9.83 2.38 20.08
CA LEU A 19 9.66 1.07 19.47
C LEU A 19 8.20 0.74 19.18
N LEU A 20 7.30 1.09 20.08
CA LEU A 20 5.89 0.81 19.89
C LEU A 20 5.32 1.56 18.70
N CYS A 21 5.71 2.81 18.52
CA CYS A 21 5.25 3.58 17.39
C CYS A 21 5.70 3.00 16.05
N SER A 22 6.92 2.52 15.98
CA SER A 22 7.46 1.94 14.75
C SER A 22 6.70 0.70 14.34
N VAL A 23 6.36 -0.16 15.27
CA VAL A 23 5.66 -1.40 14.98
C VAL A 23 4.27 -1.12 14.42
N SER A 24 3.56 -0.16 14.98
CA SER A 24 2.22 0.16 14.52
C SER A 24 2.19 0.60 13.06
N ALA A 25 3.15 1.39 12.65
CA ALA A 25 3.17 1.92 11.29
C ALA A 25 3.44 0.86 10.23
N ALA A 26 4.11 -0.24 10.60
CA ALA A 26 4.56 -1.24 9.64
C ALA A 26 3.42 -2.04 9.00
N TYR A 27 2.25 -2.07 9.62
CA TYR A 27 1.15 -2.88 9.12
C TYR A 27 0.05 -2.12 8.42
N ALA A 28 0.20 -0.83 8.26
CA ALA A 28 -0.83 -0.03 7.60
C ALA A 28 -0.76 -0.23 6.08
N ARG A 29 -1.86 -0.74 5.50
CA ARG A 29 -1.98 -0.86 4.05
C ARG A 29 -2.74 0.38 3.56
N PRO A 30 -2.27 1.04 2.50
CA PRO A 30 -3.00 2.18 1.97
C PRO A 30 -4.41 1.78 1.55
N ASP A 31 -5.36 2.64 1.84
CA ASP A 31 -6.75 2.41 1.51
C ASP A 31 -7.14 3.33 0.36
N ALA A 32 -7.46 2.75 -0.79
CA ALA A 32 -7.77 3.53 -1.98
C ALA A 32 -8.98 4.43 -1.77
N ARG A 33 -9.91 4.02 -0.92
CA ARG A 33 -11.12 4.82 -0.64
C ARG A 33 -10.82 6.11 0.10
N ALA A 34 -9.66 6.18 0.77
CA ALA A 34 -9.23 7.36 1.51
C ALA A 34 -8.28 8.25 0.69
N MET A 35 -7.95 7.85 -0.53
CA MET A 35 -7.05 8.59 -1.41
C MET A 35 -7.81 9.07 -2.65
N THR A 36 -7.31 10.13 -3.28
CA THR A 36 -7.84 10.54 -4.58
C THR A 36 -7.35 9.58 -5.65
N CYS A 37 -8.02 9.58 -6.81
CA CYS A 37 -7.58 8.77 -7.94
C CYS A 37 -6.15 9.12 -8.34
N ALA A 38 -5.82 10.40 -8.38
CA ALA A 38 -4.45 10.83 -8.72
C ALA A 38 -3.42 10.30 -7.72
N GLN A 39 -3.73 10.33 -6.44
CA GLN A 39 -2.84 9.81 -5.41
C GLN A 39 -2.66 8.31 -5.55
N THR A 40 -3.74 7.60 -5.82
CA THR A 40 -3.73 6.15 -6.00
C THR A 40 -2.85 5.78 -7.20
N GLN A 41 -3.05 6.44 -8.33
CA GLN A 41 -2.27 6.17 -9.52
C GLN A 41 -0.79 6.52 -9.34
N ALA A 42 -0.50 7.60 -8.62
CA ALA A 42 0.87 7.99 -8.36
C ALA A 42 1.58 6.97 -7.47
N LEU A 43 0.88 6.42 -6.50
CA LEU A 43 1.44 5.41 -5.61
C LEU A 43 1.82 4.15 -6.40
N ILE A 44 0.94 3.71 -7.29
CA ILE A 44 1.20 2.54 -8.13
C ILE A 44 2.38 2.82 -9.06
N LYS A 45 2.39 3.99 -9.68
CA LYS A 45 3.44 4.35 -10.62
C LYS A 45 4.81 4.41 -9.95
N THR A 46 4.88 5.02 -8.79
CA THR A 46 6.14 5.19 -8.07
C THR A 46 6.69 3.86 -7.57
N GLY A 47 5.84 3.01 -7.07
CA GLY A 47 6.27 1.71 -6.54
C GLY A 47 6.26 0.60 -7.57
N HIS A 48 5.82 0.88 -8.80
CA HIS A 48 5.61 -0.07 -9.89
C HIS A 48 4.43 -0.99 -9.63
N ALA A 49 4.14 -1.30 -8.41
CA ALA A 49 2.97 -2.05 -7.98
C ALA A 49 2.61 -1.61 -6.56
N ALA A 50 1.37 -1.79 -6.18
CA ALA A 50 0.93 -1.47 -4.82
C ALA A 50 -0.22 -2.39 -4.42
N VAL A 51 -0.20 -2.85 -3.18
CA VAL A 51 -1.31 -3.59 -2.61
C VAL A 51 -2.15 -2.60 -1.84
N LEU A 52 -3.40 -2.44 -2.24
CA LEU A 52 -4.29 -1.42 -1.71
C LEU A 52 -5.54 -2.06 -1.12
N THR A 53 -6.02 -1.51 -0.02
CA THR A 53 -7.31 -1.87 0.51
C THR A 53 -8.39 -1.25 -0.38
N THR A 54 -9.36 -2.03 -0.80
CA THR A 54 -10.42 -1.61 -1.72
C THR A 54 -11.81 -1.65 -1.10
N GLY A 55 -11.96 -2.26 0.07
CA GLY A 55 -13.21 -2.35 0.78
C GLY A 55 -12.98 -2.75 2.22
N PRO A 56 -14.06 -2.99 3.00
CA PRO A 56 -13.90 -3.32 4.43
C PRO A 56 -13.10 -4.60 4.64
N ASP A 57 -13.25 -5.56 3.74
CA ASP A 57 -12.56 -6.83 3.87
C ASP A 57 -11.86 -7.25 2.60
N THR A 58 -11.61 -6.30 1.69
CA THR A 58 -11.02 -6.63 0.39
C THR A 58 -9.77 -5.80 0.15
N TYR A 59 -8.85 -6.40 -0.58
CA TYR A 59 -7.64 -5.73 -1.04
C TYR A 59 -7.17 -6.41 -2.30
N ASP A 60 -6.31 -5.74 -3.07
CA ASP A 60 -5.79 -6.31 -4.29
C ASP A 60 -4.46 -5.64 -4.63
N ARG A 61 -3.72 -6.26 -5.55
CA ARG A 61 -2.45 -5.74 -6.01
C ARG A 61 -2.65 -5.11 -7.38
N PHE A 62 -2.22 -3.86 -7.52
CA PHE A 62 -2.35 -3.13 -8.78
C PHE A 62 -0.97 -2.81 -9.32
N VAL A 63 -0.86 -2.73 -10.65
CA VAL A 63 0.43 -2.61 -11.34
C VAL A 63 0.36 -1.46 -12.35
N ARG A 64 1.51 -1.10 -12.89
CA ARG A 64 1.58 -0.11 -13.96
C ARG A 64 1.01 -0.70 -15.24
N GLN A 65 0.46 0.17 -16.08
CA GLN A 65 -0.06 -0.26 -17.37
C GLN A 65 1.04 -0.84 -18.26
N PHE A 66 2.19 -0.19 -18.32
CA PHE A 66 3.28 -0.59 -19.21
C PHE A 66 4.53 -0.97 -18.43
N GLY A 67 4.41 -1.92 -17.54
CA GLY A 67 5.53 -2.40 -16.78
C GLY A 67 5.71 -3.89 -16.95
N ASN A 68 6.60 -4.45 -16.16
CA ASN A 68 6.91 -5.89 -16.22
C ASN A 68 6.59 -6.57 -14.89
N GLU A 69 5.57 -6.08 -14.18
CA GLU A 69 5.21 -6.61 -12.88
C GLU A 69 4.35 -7.87 -12.95
N CYS A 70 3.81 -8.21 -14.12
CA CYS A 70 2.97 -9.39 -14.27
C CYS A 70 3.77 -10.56 -14.79
N ASP A 71 3.49 -11.75 -14.27
CA ASP A 71 4.16 -12.99 -14.69
C ASP A 71 3.41 -13.60 -15.86
N TRP A 72 4.12 -13.87 -16.94
CA TRP A 72 3.52 -14.51 -18.13
C TRP A 72 2.76 -15.78 -17.70
N PRO A 73 1.54 -16.02 -18.17
CA PRO A 73 0.85 -15.29 -19.28
C PRO A 73 -0.01 -14.11 -18.84
N GLU A 74 0.10 -13.67 -17.62
CA GLU A 74 -0.68 -12.51 -17.17
C GLU A 74 -0.14 -11.23 -17.76
N VAL A 75 -1.06 -10.28 -18.00
CA VAL A 75 -0.72 -8.94 -18.49
C VAL A 75 -1.53 -7.91 -17.70
N PRO A 76 -1.13 -6.64 -17.73
CA PRO A 76 -1.91 -5.60 -17.07
C PRO A 76 -3.23 -5.39 -17.78
N ILE A 77 -4.32 -5.61 -17.07
CA ILE A 77 -5.69 -5.43 -17.59
C ILE A 77 -6.35 -4.33 -16.78
N SER A 78 -7.03 -3.40 -17.48
CA SER A 78 -7.66 -2.28 -16.81
C SER A 78 -8.86 -2.71 -15.98
N THR A 79 -9.03 -2.02 -14.87
CA THR A 79 -10.20 -2.19 -14.02
C THR A 79 -10.43 -0.87 -13.31
N THR A 80 -11.55 -0.73 -12.63
CA THR A 80 -11.81 0.46 -11.83
C THR A 80 -12.00 0.08 -10.38
N ILE A 81 -11.55 0.97 -9.51
CA ILE A 81 -11.76 0.83 -8.07
C ILE A 81 -12.30 2.14 -7.54
N ARG A 82 -12.96 2.07 -6.40
CA ARG A 82 -13.50 3.27 -5.79
C ARG A 82 -12.43 4.00 -5.02
N THR A 83 -12.33 5.29 -5.28
CA THR A 83 -11.43 6.16 -4.54
C THR A 83 -12.26 7.26 -3.87
N LYS A 84 -11.57 8.14 -3.16
CA LYS A 84 -12.21 9.23 -2.46
C LYS A 84 -13.02 10.13 -3.38
N ASP A 85 -12.58 10.32 -4.61
CA ASP A 85 -13.25 11.17 -5.59
C ASP A 85 -13.96 10.39 -6.69
N GLY A 86 -14.23 9.11 -6.47
CA GLY A 86 -15.04 8.32 -7.39
C GLY A 86 -14.29 7.16 -8.00
N GLU A 87 -14.78 6.67 -9.13
CA GLU A 87 -14.16 5.54 -9.83
C GLU A 87 -12.79 5.95 -10.38
N CYS A 88 -11.85 5.04 -10.28
CA CYS A 88 -10.47 5.31 -10.68
C CYS A 88 -9.95 4.16 -11.52
N LEU A 89 -9.41 4.47 -12.69
CA LEU A 89 -8.85 3.47 -13.59
C LEU A 89 -7.49 3.03 -13.08
N VAL A 90 -7.34 1.72 -12.94
CA VAL A 90 -6.08 1.10 -12.53
C VAL A 90 -5.88 -0.18 -13.33
N TYR A 91 -4.78 -0.86 -13.13
CA TYR A 91 -4.45 -2.08 -13.87
C TYR A 91 -4.07 -3.18 -12.89
N ARG A 92 -4.42 -4.39 -13.26
CA ARG A 92 -4.19 -5.57 -12.44
C ARG A 92 -3.70 -6.71 -13.34
N CYS A 93 -2.90 -7.61 -12.81
CA CYS A 93 -2.39 -8.73 -13.59
C CYS A 93 -3.48 -9.77 -13.75
N GLU A 94 -3.83 -10.08 -15.00
CA GLU A 94 -4.83 -11.10 -15.32
C GLU A 94 -4.46 -11.76 -16.65
N GLU A 95 -4.88 -12.99 -16.84
CA GLU A 95 -4.71 -13.63 -18.13
C GLU A 95 -5.69 -13.04 -19.12
N PRO A 96 -5.26 -12.74 -20.33
CA PRO A 96 -6.18 -12.22 -21.34
C PRO A 96 -7.29 -13.24 -21.61
N ILE A 97 -8.50 -12.74 -21.87
CA ILE A 97 -9.61 -13.61 -22.21
C ILE A 97 -9.37 -14.15 -23.61
N ASN A 98 -9.33 -15.48 -23.71
CA ASN A 98 -9.22 -16.14 -25.02
C ASN A 98 -10.60 -16.49 -25.48
N LEU A 99 -11.08 -15.73 -26.46
CA LEU A 99 -12.39 -16.00 -27.01
C LEU A 99 -12.30 -17.16 -27.99
N PRO A 100 -13.21 -18.12 -27.91
CA PRO A 100 -13.21 -19.19 -28.91
C PRO A 100 -13.58 -18.61 -30.27
N ASP A 101 -12.98 -19.13 -31.26
CA ASP A 101 -13.21 -18.66 -32.62
C ASP A 101 -14.49 -19.20 -33.20
#